data_254963abf4ae72907d05e93878ea7049
#
_entry.id   254963abf4ae72907d05e93878ea7049
#
_cell.length_a   1.000
_cell.length_b   1.000
_cell.length_c   1.000
_cell.angle_alpha   90.00
_cell.angle_beta   90.00
_cell.angle_gamma   90.00
#
_symmetry.space_group_name_H-M   'P 1'
#
loop_
_entity.id
_entity.type
_entity.pdbx_description
1 polymer ?
#
loop_
_entity_poly.entity_id
_entity_poly.type
_entity_poly.pdbx_seq_one_letter_code
_entity_poly.pdbx_strand_id
1 'polypeptide(L)'
;MEKVVTVIEDEFYDEEHHSIWELNKEGLSLSRVDLTWNLYFPEETDLTELIRLFKHGHHSKTAKVKQFHDSVKDKHSFRLKFSDMTLTVYDKNFQITRKGQTIENETDGTNILRIELSMKRNAYYRALKLKPGEKLSYDVILHKLYKHGSKLIRKQMKNLFPCDGKHLPYQKAKRRIEKKIANKKTQEKMLYLLEKTSRSDTLDHAIKKTQERYRIGEKGMKSLLKQFDAIQVNPITFRKDSKIKRAESFRKMLL
;
A
#
# COMPACT_ATOMS: atom_id res chain seq x y z
N MET A 1 -8.29 -9.55 -12.40
CA MET A 1 -8.12 -8.46 -11.43
C MET A 1 -9.45 -7.73 -11.36
N GLU A 2 -10.20 -8.02 -10.32
CA GLU A 2 -11.51 -7.41 -10.12
C GLU A 2 -11.35 -6.05 -9.44
N LYS A 3 -11.91 -5.01 -10.05
CA LYS A 3 -11.93 -3.67 -9.48
C LYS A 3 -13.31 -3.46 -8.89
N VAL A 4 -13.40 -3.50 -7.58
CA VAL A 4 -14.66 -3.19 -6.89
C VAL A 4 -14.56 -1.78 -6.32
N VAL A 5 -15.44 -0.89 -6.75
CA VAL A 5 -15.73 0.35 -6.07
C VAL A 5 -16.91 0.04 -5.15
N THR A 6 -16.62 -0.21 -3.87
CA THR A 6 -17.67 -0.39 -2.88
C THR A 6 -18.06 0.99 -2.38
N VAL A 7 -19.24 1.42 -2.75
CA VAL A 7 -19.93 2.52 -2.06
C VAL A 7 -20.46 1.92 -0.76
N ILE A 8 -20.10 2.48 0.38
CA ILE A 8 -20.66 2.02 1.66
C ILE A 8 -22.10 2.53 1.71
N GLU A 9 -23.03 1.67 1.34
CA GLU A 9 -24.48 1.87 1.52
C GLU A 9 -24.97 1.36 2.89
N ASP A 10 -24.09 0.76 3.70
CA ASP A 10 -24.44 -0.06 4.87
C ASP A 10 -24.95 0.70 6.11
N GLU A 11 -25.09 2.01 6.09
CA GLU A 11 -25.62 2.75 7.27
C GLU A 11 -27.08 3.22 7.15
N PHE A 12 -27.77 2.93 6.06
CA PHE A 12 -29.15 3.43 5.84
C PHE A 12 -30.12 2.39 5.29
N TYR A 13 -29.94 1.12 5.56
CA TYR A 13 -30.93 0.11 5.23
C TYR A 13 -31.93 -0.04 6.38
N ASP A 14 -33.03 0.70 6.33
CA ASP A 14 -34.24 0.45 7.10
C ASP A 14 -35.21 -0.28 6.17
N GLU A 15 -35.56 -1.52 6.52
CA GLU A 15 -36.43 -2.40 5.68
C GLU A 15 -37.85 -1.85 5.47
N GLU A 16 -38.25 -0.79 6.13
CA GLU A 16 -39.60 -0.19 6.03
C GLU A 16 -39.72 0.96 5.02
N HIS A 17 -38.62 1.46 4.43
CA HIS A 17 -38.69 2.63 3.55
C HIS A 17 -38.15 2.37 2.14
N HIS A 18 -39.01 1.87 1.27
CA HIS A 18 -38.76 1.71 -0.18
C HIS A 18 -38.50 3.01 -0.96
N SER A 19 -38.38 4.16 -0.31
CA SER A 19 -38.37 5.46 -0.99
C SER A 19 -37.22 6.42 -0.63
N ILE A 20 -36.20 5.98 0.10
CA ILE A 20 -35.04 6.86 0.42
C ILE A 20 -34.29 7.30 -0.86
N TRP A 21 -34.35 6.53 -1.92
CA TRP A 21 -33.79 6.90 -3.23
C TRP A 21 -34.54 8.04 -3.94
N GLU A 22 -35.79 8.28 -3.59
CA GLU A 22 -36.56 9.41 -4.11
C GLU A 22 -36.46 10.67 -3.26
N LEU A 23 -36.02 10.56 -2.00
CA LEU A 23 -35.82 11.68 -1.10
C LEU A 23 -34.54 12.45 -1.42
N ASN A 24 -34.63 13.36 -2.36
CA ASN A 24 -33.67 14.43 -2.60
C ASN A 24 -32.29 14.04 -3.15
N LYS A 25 -32.23 13.71 -4.43
CA LYS A 25 -30.96 13.74 -5.21
C LYS A 25 -30.19 15.06 -5.06
N GLU A 26 -30.84 16.16 -4.63
CA GLU A 26 -30.26 17.48 -4.44
C GLU A 26 -29.60 17.70 -3.07
N GLY A 27 -29.95 16.92 -2.04
CA GLY A 27 -29.49 17.11 -0.66
C GLY A 27 -28.36 16.20 -0.20
N LEU A 28 -28.13 15.07 -0.87
CA LEU A 28 -27.10 14.13 -0.46
C LEU A 28 -25.70 14.61 -0.85
N SER A 29 -24.73 14.44 0.03
CA SER A 29 -23.33 14.74 -0.26
C SER A 29 -22.43 13.54 -0.02
N LEU A 30 -21.65 13.15 -1.02
CA LEU A 30 -20.67 12.08 -0.90
C LEU A 30 -19.57 12.51 0.07
N SER A 31 -19.62 12.02 1.30
CA SER A 31 -18.68 12.39 2.37
C SER A 31 -17.36 11.63 2.28
N ARG A 32 -17.42 10.37 1.84
CA ARG A 32 -16.27 9.45 1.75
C ARG A 32 -16.43 8.48 0.58
N VAL A 33 -15.31 8.09 0.00
CA VAL A 33 -15.21 7.01 -1.00
C VAL A 33 -14.08 6.09 -0.61
N ASP A 34 -14.31 4.79 -0.69
CA ASP A 34 -13.34 3.75 -0.51
C ASP A 34 -13.04 3.06 -1.84
N LEU A 35 -11.80 3.15 -2.29
CA LEU A 35 -11.31 2.43 -3.46
C LEU A 35 -10.58 1.18 -2.98
N THR A 36 -11.02 0.02 -3.45
CA THR A 36 -10.54 -1.27 -2.98
C THR A 36 -9.87 -2.07 -4.10
N TRP A 37 -8.75 -2.74 -3.78
CA TRP A 37 -8.06 -3.69 -4.65
C TRP A 37 -7.77 -4.97 -3.89
N ASN A 38 -8.07 -6.09 -4.50
CA ASN A 38 -7.72 -7.41 -4.03
C ASN A 38 -6.53 -7.93 -4.82
N LEU A 39 -5.50 -8.38 -4.11
CA LEU A 39 -4.38 -9.13 -4.67
C LEU A 39 -4.50 -10.57 -4.18
N TYR A 40 -4.61 -11.50 -5.11
CA TYR A 40 -4.80 -12.92 -4.83
C TYR A 40 -3.45 -13.62 -4.80
N PHE A 41 -3.24 -14.43 -3.78
CA PHE A 41 -2.04 -15.22 -3.57
C PHE A 41 -2.42 -16.68 -3.30
N PRO A 42 -1.52 -17.65 -3.60
CA PRO A 42 -1.71 -19.03 -3.16
C PRO A 42 -1.91 -19.11 -1.64
N GLU A 43 -2.70 -20.09 -1.18
CA GLU A 43 -3.07 -20.27 0.23
C GLU A 43 -1.85 -20.37 1.16
N GLU A 44 -0.77 -21.00 0.69
CA GLU A 44 0.47 -21.13 1.44
C GLU A 44 1.27 -19.82 1.59
N THR A 45 0.82 -18.72 0.98
CA THR A 45 1.51 -17.43 1.06
C THR A 45 1.26 -16.76 2.41
N ASP A 46 2.31 -16.51 3.16
CA ASP A 46 2.23 -15.75 4.40
C ASP A 46 2.01 -14.25 4.12
N LEU A 47 0.74 -13.81 4.19
CA LEU A 47 0.38 -12.42 3.98
C LEU A 47 0.95 -11.49 5.06
N THR A 48 1.27 -11.99 6.26
CA THR A 48 1.86 -11.15 7.31
C THR A 48 3.24 -10.64 6.91
N GLU A 49 4.01 -11.44 6.16
CA GLU A 49 5.30 -11.01 5.59
C GLU A 49 5.11 -9.95 4.49
N LEU A 50 4.06 -10.03 3.67
CA LEU A 50 3.75 -8.99 2.70
C LEU A 50 3.33 -7.69 3.38
N ILE A 51 2.46 -7.77 4.41
CA ILE A 51 2.01 -6.61 5.20
C ILE A 51 3.20 -5.95 5.91
N ARG A 52 4.17 -6.74 6.38
CA ARG A 52 5.40 -6.23 6.97
C ARG A 52 6.17 -5.32 6.01
N LEU A 53 6.21 -5.62 4.71
CA LEU A 53 6.88 -4.76 3.74
C LEU A 53 6.28 -3.35 3.72
N PHE A 54 4.95 -3.21 3.88
CA PHE A 54 4.30 -1.89 3.99
C PHE A 54 4.72 -1.14 5.25
N LYS A 55 4.90 -1.84 6.37
CA LYS A 55 5.39 -1.24 7.63
C LYS A 55 6.81 -0.69 7.51
N HIS A 56 7.63 -1.31 6.66
CA HIS A 56 9.00 -0.87 6.37
C HIS A 56 9.09 0.15 5.21
N GLY A 57 7.95 0.49 4.59
CA GLY A 57 7.89 1.45 3.49
C GLY A 57 8.34 2.86 3.86
N HIS A 58 8.37 3.72 2.85
CA HIS A 58 8.56 5.17 3.03
C HIS A 58 7.26 5.80 3.53
N HIS A 59 7.30 6.39 4.71
CA HIS A 59 6.15 7.06 5.29
C HIS A 59 6.33 8.56 5.21
N SER A 60 5.44 9.24 4.50
CA SER A 60 5.43 10.71 4.44
C SER A 60 5.41 11.32 5.84
N LYS A 61 6.16 12.41 6.05
CA LYS A 61 6.18 13.15 7.32
C LYS A 61 4.80 13.63 7.79
N THR A 62 3.86 13.80 6.85
CA THR A 62 2.47 14.20 7.13
C THR A 62 1.54 13.05 7.43
N ALA A 63 2.01 11.81 7.28
CA ALA A 63 1.23 10.62 7.52
C ALA A 63 1.54 10.03 8.90
N LYS A 64 0.51 9.49 9.56
CA LYS A 64 0.64 8.78 10.84
C LYS A 64 0.38 7.29 10.62
N VAL A 65 1.34 6.45 10.98
CA VAL A 65 1.13 5.00 11.04
C VAL A 65 0.27 4.73 12.27
N LYS A 66 -0.86 4.06 12.08
CA LYS A 66 -1.71 3.61 13.19
C LYS A 66 -1.20 2.26 13.66
N GLN A 67 -0.70 2.20 14.89
CA GLN A 67 -0.46 0.96 15.59
C GLN A 67 -1.79 0.42 16.15
N PHE A 68 -1.99 -0.89 16.06
CA PHE A 68 -3.13 -1.56 16.67
C PHE A 68 -2.69 -2.11 18.02
N HIS A 69 -3.49 -1.88 19.08
CA HIS A 69 -3.22 -2.41 20.42
C HIS A 69 -3.27 -3.95 20.44
N ASP A 70 -4.06 -4.55 19.56
CA ASP A 70 -4.11 -5.99 19.36
C ASP A 70 -2.93 -6.43 18.49
N SER A 71 -1.97 -7.12 19.09
CA SER A 71 -0.74 -7.60 18.44
C SER A 71 -1.02 -8.55 17.27
N VAL A 72 -2.08 -9.34 17.34
CA VAL A 72 -2.49 -10.26 16.25
C VAL A 72 -3.04 -9.46 15.10
N LYS A 73 -3.96 -8.52 15.35
CA LYS A 73 -4.49 -7.62 14.33
C LYS A 73 -3.38 -6.78 13.69
N ASP A 74 -2.40 -6.36 14.48
CA ASP A 74 -1.28 -5.57 13.94
C ASP A 74 -0.45 -6.35 12.94
N LYS A 75 -0.24 -7.67 13.14
CA LYS A 75 0.46 -8.52 12.16
C LYS A 75 -0.29 -8.63 10.83
N HIS A 76 -1.62 -8.72 10.87
CA HIS A 76 -2.50 -8.91 9.72
C HIS A 76 -3.01 -7.61 9.09
N SER A 77 -2.53 -6.44 9.53
CA SER A 77 -2.97 -5.16 8.97
C SER A 77 -1.90 -4.07 9.08
N PHE A 78 -2.00 -3.12 8.14
CA PHE A 78 -1.22 -1.88 8.12
C PHE A 78 -2.16 -0.73 7.80
N ARG A 79 -2.02 0.39 8.50
CA ARG A 79 -2.82 1.59 8.23
C ARG A 79 -1.96 2.85 8.28
N LEU A 80 -2.02 3.61 7.21
CA LEU A 80 -1.35 4.90 7.07
C LEU A 80 -2.41 6.00 6.92
N LYS A 81 -2.52 6.86 7.94
CA LYS A 81 -3.53 7.92 8.00
C LYS A 81 -2.92 9.26 7.62
N PHE A 82 -3.52 9.93 6.67
CA PHE A 82 -3.32 11.33 6.29
C PHE A 82 -4.47 12.19 6.87
N SER A 83 -4.46 13.49 6.62
CA SER A 83 -5.53 14.40 7.09
C SER A 83 -6.93 13.99 6.59
N ASP A 84 -7.05 13.67 5.32
CA ASP A 84 -8.32 13.42 4.63
C ASP A 84 -8.31 12.15 3.76
N MET A 85 -7.29 11.32 3.94
CA MET A 85 -7.12 10.05 3.23
C MET A 85 -6.53 9.01 4.18
N THR A 86 -6.91 7.75 4.00
CA THR A 86 -6.33 6.63 4.73
C THR A 86 -6.02 5.49 3.76
N LEU A 87 -4.80 4.99 3.80
CA LEU A 87 -4.42 3.75 3.14
C LEU A 87 -4.46 2.62 4.17
N THR A 88 -5.23 1.59 3.90
CA THR A 88 -5.28 0.37 4.72
C THR A 88 -4.88 -0.82 3.86
N VAL A 89 -4.04 -1.69 4.41
CA VAL A 89 -3.64 -2.96 3.79
C VAL A 89 -3.86 -4.04 4.81
N TYR A 90 -4.55 -5.11 4.44
CA TYR A 90 -4.86 -6.17 5.38
C TYR A 90 -5.12 -7.52 4.72
N ASP A 91 -4.96 -8.56 5.53
CA ASP A 91 -5.34 -9.93 5.22
C ASP A 91 -6.87 -10.05 5.31
N LYS A 92 -7.52 -10.21 4.15
CA LYS A 92 -8.98 -10.27 4.06
C LYS A 92 -9.53 -11.56 4.65
N ASN A 93 -8.85 -12.68 4.44
CA ASN A 93 -9.28 -13.98 4.96
C ASN A 93 -9.26 -13.97 6.50
N PHE A 94 -8.17 -13.45 7.11
CA PHE A 94 -8.10 -13.25 8.55
C PHE A 94 -9.21 -12.34 9.08
N GLN A 95 -9.54 -11.27 8.35
CA GLN A 95 -10.62 -10.34 8.75
C GLN A 95 -11.99 -11.03 8.74
N ILE A 96 -12.31 -11.82 7.70
CA ILE A 96 -13.56 -12.55 7.55
C ILE A 96 -13.69 -13.57 8.70
N THR A 97 -12.69 -14.42 8.89
CA THR A 97 -12.69 -15.45 9.95
C THR A 97 -12.86 -14.82 11.34
N ARG A 98 -12.20 -13.70 11.60
CA ARG A 98 -12.31 -13.00 12.89
C ARG A 98 -13.70 -12.42 13.14
N LYS A 99 -14.47 -12.11 12.11
CA LYS A 99 -15.87 -11.67 12.22
C LYS A 99 -16.86 -12.82 12.35
N GLY A 100 -16.40 -14.07 12.37
CA GLY A 100 -17.25 -15.25 12.37
C GLY A 100 -17.99 -15.49 11.04
N GLN A 101 -17.54 -14.84 9.97
CA GLN A 101 -18.10 -15.02 8.63
C GLN A 101 -17.36 -16.13 7.89
N THR A 102 -18.05 -16.86 7.04
CA THR A 102 -17.44 -17.84 6.13
C THR A 102 -16.90 -17.15 4.89
N ILE A 103 -15.79 -17.67 4.35
CA ILE A 103 -15.27 -17.25 3.05
C ILE A 103 -16.19 -17.89 2.00
N GLU A 104 -16.79 -17.08 1.13
CA GLU A 104 -17.59 -17.59 0.02
C GLU A 104 -16.72 -18.37 -0.97
N ASN A 105 -17.31 -19.39 -1.62
CA ASN A 105 -16.63 -20.40 -2.43
C ASN A 105 -15.72 -19.87 -3.56
N GLU A 106 -15.93 -18.63 -4.03
CA GLU A 106 -15.11 -18.02 -5.09
C GLU A 106 -13.65 -17.74 -4.69
N THR A 107 -13.32 -17.83 -3.38
CA THR A 107 -11.97 -17.54 -2.85
C THR A 107 -11.32 -18.75 -2.19
N ASP A 108 -11.93 -19.93 -2.28
CA ASP A 108 -11.37 -21.16 -1.72
C ASP A 108 -9.96 -21.43 -2.30
N GLY A 109 -9.02 -21.71 -1.42
CA GLY A 109 -7.62 -21.97 -1.80
C GLY A 109 -6.81 -20.72 -2.15
N THR A 110 -7.30 -19.50 -1.87
CA THR A 110 -6.56 -18.26 -2.09
C THR A 110 -6.48 -17.39 -0.85
N ASN A 111 -5.32 -16.76 -0.65
CA ASN A 111 -5.13 -15.69 0.32
C ASN A 111 -5.31 -14.32 -0.35
N ILE A 112 -6.08 -13.43 0.27
CA ILE A 112 -6.42 -12.13 -0.29
C ILE A 112 -5.74 -11.02 0.53
N LEU A 113 -4.75 -10.36 -0.07
CA LEU A 113 -4.24 -9.10 0.44
C LEU A 113 -5.09 -7.96 -0.11
N ARG A 114 -5.87 -7.33 0.75
CA ARG A 114 -6.72 -6.20 0.36
C ARG A 114 -6.02 -4.88 0.64
N ILE A 115 -6.10 -3.98 -0.34
CA ILE A 115 -5.58 -2.62 -0.26
C ILE A 115 -6.77 -1.68 -0.45
N GLU A 116 -7.02 -0.82 0.54
CA GLU A 116 -8.10 0.16 0.54
C GLU A 116 -7.55 1.58 0.63
N LEU A 117 -8.06 2.46 -0.21
CA LEU A 117 -7.78 3.88 -0.18
C LEU A 117 -9.07 4.63 0.13
N SER A 118 -9.27 4.96 1.42
CA SER A 118 -10.37 5.77 1.88
C SER A 118 -10.07 7.25 1.65
N MET A 119 -10.96 7.96 0.97
CA MET A 119 -10.80 9.39 0.68
C MET A 119 -12.03 10.16 1.15
N LYS A 120 -11.83 11.15 2.01
CA LYS A 120 -12.85 12.15 2.33
C LYS A 120 -13.06 13.11 1.15
N ARG A 121 -14.12 13.89 1.18
CA ARG A 121 -14.51 14.83 0.11
C ARG A 121 -13.34 15.64 -0.46
N ASN A 122 -12.57 16.31 0.39
CA ASN A 122 -11.44 17.13 -0.06
C ASN A 122 -10.35 16.32 -0.77
N ALA A 123 -10.12 15.06 -0.35
CA ALA A 123 -9.12 14.20 -0.97
C ALA A 123 -9.52 13.78 -2.39
N TYR A 124 -10.75 13.31 -2.61
CA TYR A 124 -11.16 12.91 -3.95
C TYR A 124 -11.41 14.09 -4.89
N TYR A 125 -11.85 15.25 -4.37
CA TYR A 125 -11.91 16.48 -5.18
C TYR A 125 -10.54 16.87 -5.73
N ARG A 126 -9.51 16.89 -4.86
CA ARG A 126 -8.13 17.13 -5.32
C ARG A 126 -7.61 16.04 -6.26
N ALA A 127 -7.93 14.78 -5.99
CA ALA A 127 -7.52 13.66 -6.83
C ALA A 127 -8.09 13.74 -8.25
N LEU A 128 -9.34 14.20 -8.38
CA LEU A 128 -10.05 14.41 -9.63
C LEU A 128 -9.80 15.80 -10.26
N LYS A 129 -9.03 16.67 -9.59
CA LYS A 129 -8.77 18.06 -10.00
C LYS A 129 -10.06 18.89 -10.20
N LEU A 130 -11.06 18.64 -9.35
CA LEU A 130 -12.30 19.42 -9.35
C LEU A 130 -12.05 20.80 -8.74
N LYS A 131 -12.74 21.82 -9.27
CA LYS A 131 -12.66 23.17 -8.73
C LYS A 131 -13.42 23.25 -7.39
N PRO A 132 -12.99 24.09 -6.43
CA PRO A 132 -13.78 24.38 -5.24
C PRO A 132 -15.18 24.88 -5.64
N GLY A 133 -16.23 24.27 -5.06
CA GLY A 133 -17.62 24.61 -5.38
C GLY A 133 -18.19 23.95 -6.64
N GLU A 134 -17.39 23.22 -7.43
CA GLU A 134 -17.90 22.47 -8.57
C GLU A 134 -18.86 21.37 -8.10
N LYS A 135 -20.13 21.49 -8.49
CA LYS A 135 -21.18 20.53 -8.18
C LYS A 135 -21.24 19.52 -9.32
N LEU A 136 -20.77 18.31 -9.08
CA LEU A 136 -20.93 17.17 -9.98
C LEU A 136 -21.92 16.19 -9.35
N SER A 137 -22.71 15.52 -10.18
CA SER A 137 -23.54 14.40 -9.72
C SER A 137 -22.64 13.27 -9.19
N TYR A 138 -23.16 12.44 -8.30
CA TYR A 138 -22.44 11.31 -7.72
C TYR A 138 -21.93 10.35 -8.79
N ASP A 139 -22.78 10.03 -9.75
CA ASP A 139 -22.45 9.11 -10.84
C ASP A 139 -21.23 9.58 -11.61
N VAL A 140 -21.12 10.88 -11.88
CA VAL A 140 -19.95 11.47 -12.56
C VAL A 140 -18.71 11.39 -11.69
N ILE A 141 -18.84 11.63 -10.38
CA ILE A 141 -17.72 11.52 -9.43
C ILE A 141 -17.26 10.07 -9.34
N LEU A 142 -18.18 9.13 -9.13
CA LEU A 142 -17.87 7.71 -9.02
C LEU A 142 -17.27 7.16 -10.31
N HIS A 143 -17.82 7.51 -11.47
CA HIS A 143 -17.27 7.13 -12.77
C HIS A 143 -15.83 7.65 -12.96
N LYS A 144 -15.58 8.92 -12.62
CA LYS A 144 -14.23 9.49 -12.67
C LYS A 144 -13.28 8.77 -11.71
N LEU A 145 -13.72 8.47 -10.48
CA LEU A 145 -12.91 7.74 -9.48
C LEU A 145 -12.62 6.31 -9.93
N TYR A 146 -13.59 5.60 -10.48
CA TYR A 146 -13.40 4.29 -11.06
C TYR A 146 -12.33 4.32 -12.18
N LYS A 147 -12.47 5.25 -13.12
CA LYS A 147 -11.51 5.43 -14.23
C LYS A 147 -10.10 5.78 -13.75
N HIS A 148 -9.98 6.58 -12.70
CA HIS A 148 -8.68 7.06 -12.20
C HIS A 148 -8.15 6.28 -10.98
N GLY A 149 -8.94 5.38 -10.39
CA GLY A 149 -8.61 4.68 -9.15
C GLY A 149 -7.27 3.96 -9.20
N SER A 150 -6.99 3.21 -10.27
CA SER A 150 -5.70 2.52 -10.45
C SER A 150 -4.51 3.48 -10.44
N LYS A 151 -4.66 4.69 -11.00
CA LYS A 151 -3.61 5.72 -10.98
C LYS A 151 -3.40 6.29 -9.58
N LEU A 152 -4.47 6.43 -8.80
CA LEU A 152 -4.41 6.94 -7.43
C LEU A 152 -3.67 5.96 -6.51
N ILE A 153 -4.05 4.68 -6.54
CA ILE A 153 -3.37 3.68 -5.71
C ILE A 153 -1.91 3.48 -6.11
N ARG A 154 -1.59 3.47 -7.42
CA ARG A 154 -0.21 3.40 -7.89
C ARG A 154 0.64 4.56 -7.38
N LYS A 155 0.06 5.76 -7.30
CA LYS A 155 0.74 6.92 -6.72
C LYS A 155 1.09 6.68 -5.26
N GLN A 156 0.18 6.08 -4.48
CA GLN A 156 0.44 5.72 -3.08
C GLN A 156 1.51 4.63 -2.97
N MET A 157 1.45 3.61 -3.82
CA MET A 157 2.49 2.58 -3.86
C MET A 157 3.87 3.14 -4.24
N LYS A 158 3.92 4.09 -5.19
CA LYS A 158 5.17 4.78 -5.54
C LYS A 158 5.74 5.59 -4.37
N ASN A 159 4.88 6.18 -3.56
CA ASN A 159 5.30 6.91 -2.38
C ASN A 159 5.87 5.95 -1.31
N LEU A 160 5.17 4.84 -1.04
CA LEU A 160 5.60 3.84 -0.06
C LEU A 160 6.84 3.05 -0.50
N PHE A 161 6.93 2.74 -1.78
CA PHE A 161 7.99 1.93 -2.38
C PHE A 161 8.65 2.72 -3.52
N PRO A 162 9.62 3.58 -3.22
CA PRO A 162 10.28 4.42 -4.23
C PRO A 162 11.07 3.61 -5.26
N CYS A 163 11.41 2.36 -4.96
CA CYS A 163 12.05 1.42 -5.88
C CYS A 163 11.06 0.42 -6.47
N ASP A 164 11.20 0.14 -7.77
CA ASP A 164 10.40 -0.84 -8.53
C ASP A 164 11.03 -2.24 -8.61
N GLY A 165 12.14 -2.44 -7.92
CA GLY A 165 12.80 -3.74 -7.81
C GLY A 165 11.95 -4.76 -7.06
N LYS A 166 12.28 -6.04 -7.24
CA LYS A 166 11.63 -7.16 -6.55
C LYS A 166 11.97 -7.17 -5.08
N HIS A 167 10.97 -7.49 -4.25
CA HIS A 167 11.22 -7.82 -2.85
C HIS A 167 11.82 -9.24 -2.77
N LEU A 168 13.02 -9.36 -2.24
CA LEU A 168 13.77 -10.60 -2.11
C LEU A 168 14.08 -10.86 -0.63
N PRO A 169 14.36 -12.11 -0.22
CA PRO A 169 15.02 -12.37 1.05
C PRO A 169 16.36 -11.63 1.15
N TYR A 170 16.69 -11.13 2.34
CA TYR A 170 17.88 -10.29 2.56
C TYR A 170 19.16 -10.85 1.93
N GLN A 171 19.47 -12.13 2.16
CA GLN A 171 20.70 -12.74 1.62
C GLN A 171 20.74 -12.79 0.09
N LYS A 172 19.58 -12.99 -0.54
CA LYS A 172 19.46 -12.99 -2.00
C LYS A 172 19.64 -11.58 -2.57
N ALA A 173 19.07 -10.58 -1.92
CA ALA A 173 19.25 -9.16 -2.27
C ALA A 173 20.74 -8.76 -2.11
N LYS A 174 21.38 -9.11 -0.98
CA LYS A 174 22.80 -8.88 -0.71
C LYS A 174 23.68 -9.45 -1.81
N ARG A 175 23.58 -10.75 -2.10
CA ARG A 175 24.35 -11.42 -3.17
C ARG A 175 24.16 -10.76 -4.53
N ARG A 176 22.95 -10.29 -4.82
CA ARG A 176 22.66 -9.62 -6.10
C ARG A 176 23.36 -8.25 -6.19
N ILE A 177 23.41 -7.48 -5.11
CA ILE A 177 24.17 -6.23 -5.03
C ILE A 177 25.66 -6.51 -5.22
N GLU A 178 26.22 -7.47 -4.48
CA GLU A 178 27.64 -7.85 -4.56
C GLU A 178 28.06 -8.27 -5.97
N LYS A 179 27.19 -9.01 -6.68
CA LYS A 179 27.46 -9.50 -8.05
C LYS A 179 27.30 -8.41 -9.11
N LYS A 180 26.34 -7.49 -8.96
CA LYS A 180 25.93 -6.57 -10.04
C LYS A 180 26.52 -5.17 -9.93
N ILE A 181 26.98 -4.76 -8.75
CA ILE A 181 27.54 -3.42 -8.51
C ILE A 181 29.06 -3.52 -8.41
N ALA A 182 29.74 -3.10 -9.46
CA ALA A 182 31.21 -3.16 -9.54
C ALA A 182 31.87 -2.06 -8.66
N ASN A 183 31.27 -0.87 -8.58
CA ASN A 183 31.84 0.22 -7.78
C ASN A 183 31.70 -0.08 -6.28
N LYS A 184 32.81 -0.35 -5.60
CA LYS A 184 32.87 -0.74 -4.19
C LYS A 184 32.23 0.29 -3.25
N LYS A 185 32.45 1.59 -3.46
CA LYS A 185 31.84 2.64 -2.63
C LYS A 185 30.32 2.66 -2.76
N THR A 186 29.80 2.45 -3.96
CA THR A 186 28.35 2.34 -4.20
C THR A 186 27.79 1.05 -3.60
N GLN A 187 28.48 -0.07 -3.78
CA GLN A 187 28.13 -1.36 -3.21
C GLN A 187 27.98 -1.28 -1.68
N GLU A 188 28.96 -0.69 -0.98
CA GLU A 188 28.95 -0.51 0.48
C GLU A 188 27.73 0.32 0.94
N LYS A 189 27.42 1.43 0.25
CA LYS A 189 26.25 2.26 0.57
C LYS A 189 24.95 1.49 0.38
N MET A 190 24.84 0.72 -0.70
CA MET A 190 23.65 -0.11 -0.97
C MET A 190 23.50 -1.21 0.08
N LEU A 191 24.57 -1.90 0.43
CA LEU A 191 24.57 -2.94 1.47
C LEU A 191 24.20 -2.37 2.84
N TYR A 192 24.70 -1.20 3.17
CA TYR A 192 24.35 -0.53 4.43
C TYR A 192 22.87 -0.14 4.47
N LEU A 193 22.32 0.45 3.39
CA LEU A 193 20.90 0.78 3.30
C LEU A 193 20.04 -0.49 3.42
N LEU A 194 20.40 -1.55 2.70
CA LEU A 194 19.72 -2.84 2.75
C LEU A 194 19.72 -3.43 4.17
N GLU A 195 20.86 -3.40 4.84
CA GLU A 195 21.00 -3.89 6.22
C GLU A 195 20.10 -3.10 7.19
N LYS A 196 20.14 -1.78 7.12
CA LYS A 196 19.32 -0.93 8.00
C LYS A 196 17.84 -1.18 7.77
N THR A 197 17.39 -1.24 6.53
CA THR A 197 15.99 -1.52 6.22
C THR A 197 15.54 -2.92 6.68
N SER A 198 16.44 -3.92 6.65
CA SER A 198 16.11 -5.29 7.08
C SER A 198 16.01 -5.48 8.59
N ARG A 199 16.63 -4.59 9.37
CA ARG A 199 16.71 -4.67 10.85
C ARG A 199 15.56 -4.00 11.58
N SER A 200 14.38 -3.88 11.00
CA SER A 200 13.17 -3.27 11.56
C SER A 200 13.03 -1.75 11.44
N ASP A 201 13.96 -1.08 10.80
CA ASP A 201 13.80 0.35 10.52
C ASP A 201 12.84 0.55 9.33
N THR A 202 12.13 1.67 9.31
CA THR A 202 11.45 2.13 8.10
C THR A 202 12.50 2.54 7.06
N LEU A 203 12.12 2.54 5.78
CA LEU A 203 12.99 3.01 4.72
C LEU A 203 13.48 4.45 4.97
N ASP A 204 12.63 5.30 5.55
CA ASP A 204 13.00 6.68 5.92
C ASP A 204 14.15 6.74 6.90
N HIS A 205 14.06 5.95 7.96
CA HIS A 205 15.09 5.90 8.98
C HIS A 205 16.39 5.32 8.40
N ALA A 206 16.30 4.27 7.59
CA ALA A 206 17.44 3.69 6.91
C ALA A 206 18.11 4.69 5.93
N ILE A 207 17.31 5.45 5.19
CA ILE A 207 17.77 6.54 4.31
C ILE A 207 18.52 7.59 5.12
N LYS A 208 17.92 8.11 6.20
CA LYS A 208 18.53 9.12 7.06
C LYS A 208 19.88 8.64 7.60
N LYS A 209 19.93 7.44 8.17
CA LYS A 209 21.20 6.85 8.67
C LYS A 209 22.26 6.68 7.56
N THR A 210 21.82 6.32 6.34
CA THR A 210 22.75 6.20 5.22
C THR A 210 23.29 7.55 4.78
N GLN A 211 22.44 8.59 4.75
CA GLN A 211 22.84 9.95 4.44
C GLN A 211 23.85 10.48 5.46
N GLU A 212 23.60 10.29 6.74
CA GLU A 212 24.50 10.70 7.83
C GLU A 212 25.85 9.99 7.74
N ARG A 213 25.85 8.65 7.62
CA ARG A 213 27.08 7.84 7.58
C ARG A 213 27.98 8.17 6.41
N TYR A 214 27.41 8.35 5.23
CA TYR A 214 28.18 8.54 3.99
C TYR A 214 28.21 9.99 3.52
N ARG A 215 27.65 10.93 4.30
CA ARG A 215 27.55 12.36 3.99
C ARG A 215 27.01 12.64 2.58
N ILE A 216 25.93 11.92 2.21
CA ILE A 216 25.26 12.08 0.92
C ILE A 216 23.94 12.84 1.08
N GLY A 217 23.74 13.85 0.22
CA GLY A 217 22.47 14.59 0.17
C GLY A 217 21.37 13.85 -0.58
N GLU A 218 20.21 14.50 -0.72
CA GLU A 218 19.02 13.93 -1.39
C GLU A 218 19.30 13.46 -2.83
N LYS A 219 20.09 14.22 -3.62
CA LYS A 219 20.46 13.83 -4.99
C LYS A 219 21.25 12.52 -5.00
N GLY A 220 22.23 12.38 -4.09
CA GLY A 220 23.01 11.16 -3.94
C GLY A 220 22.16 9.97 -3.51
N MET A 221 21.19 10.17 -2.59
CA MET A 221 20.26 9.12 -2.19
C MET A 221 19.32 8.70 -3.33
N LYS A 222 18.78 9.66 -4.09
CA LYS A 222 17.97 9.34 -5.29
C LYS A 222 18.75 8.52 -6.32
N SER A 223 20.05 8.87 -6.52
CA SER A 223 20.94 8.08 -7.39
C SER A 223 21.17 6.67 -6.85
N LEU A 224 21.36 6.52 -5.52
CA LEU A 224 21.51 5.21 -4.89
C LEU A 224 20.27 4.33 -5.06
N LEU A 225 19.06 4.88 -4.88
CA LEU A 225 17.79 4.17 -5.09
C LEU A 225 17.62 3.75 -6.56
N LYS A 226 18.04 4.56 -7.53
CA LYS A 226 18.06 4.18 -8.96
C LYS A 226 18.99 2.98 -9.22
N GLN A 227 20.10 2.82 -8.48
CA GLN A 227 20.95 1.63 -8.60
C GLN A 227 20.23 0.36 -8.14
N PHE A 228 19.40 0.45 -7.10
CA PHE A 228 18.53 -0.67 -6.70
C PHE A 228 17.55 -1.05 -7.82
N ASP A 229 16.94 -0.06 -8.48
CA ASP A 229 16.05 -0.31 -9.62
C ASP A 229 16.79 -0.96 -10.80
N ALA A 230 17.98 -0.46 -11.14
CA ALA A 230 18.79 -0.99 -12.24
C ALA A 230 19.12 -2.48 -12.07
N ILE A 231 19.35 -2.92 -10.84
CA ILE A 231 19.59 -4.35 -10.55
C ILE A 231 18.33 -5.12 -10.16
N GLN A 232 17.15 -4.51 -10.26
CA GLN A 232 15.84 -5.11 -9.93
C GLN A 232 15.79 -5.68 -8.50
N VAL A 233 16.26 -4.91 -7.52
CA VAL A 233 16.20 -5.21 -6.08
C VAL A 233 15.47 -4.09 -5.36
N ASN A 234 14.55 -4.43 -4.47
CA ASN A 234 13.96 -3.47 -3.55
C ASN A 234 14.79 -3.46 -2.25
N PRO A 235 15.14 -2.31 -1.66
CA PRO A 235 15.85 -2.25 -0.38
C PRO A 235 15.01 -2.83 0.78
N ILE A 236 13.67 -2.86 0.65
CA ILE A 236 12.78 -3.48 1.63
C ILE A 236 12.70 -4.97 1.31
N THR A 237 13.24 -5.81 2.19
CA THR A 237 13.42 -7.24 1.96
C THR A 237 12.55 -8.09 2.89
N PHE A 238 12.31 -9.34 2.49
CA PHE A 238 11.76 -10.35 3.37
C PHE A 238 12.75 -10.74 4.47
N ARG A 239 12.24 -11.29 5.58
CA ARG A 239 13.07 -11.87 6.63
C ARG A 239 13.90 -13.02 6.08
N LYS A 240 14.98 -13.36 6.82
CA LYS A 240 15.88 -14.46 6.45
C LYS A 240 15.17 -15.82 6.41
N ASP A 241 14.25 -16.02 7.31
CA ASP A 241 13.43 -17.23 7.52
C ASP A 241 12.11 -17.24 6.73
N SER A 242 11.83 -16.21 5.97
CA SER A 242 10.62 -16.12 5.15
C SER A 242 10.56 -17.22 4.11
N LYS A 243 9.41 -17.90 4.00
CA LYS A 243 9.12 -18.87 2.95
C LYS A 243 8.97 -18.22 1.57
N ILE A 244 8.68 -16.92 1.52
CA ILE A 244 8.51 -16.17 0.27
C ILE A 244 9.86 -15.93 -0.37
N LYS A 245 10.12 -16.61 -1.50
CA LYS A 245 11.39 -16.54 -2.23
C LYS A 245 11.57 -15.24 -3.04
N ARG A 246 10.47 -14.57 -3.43
CA ARG A 246 10.42 -13.29 -4.14
C ARG A 246 8.98 -12.80 -4.21
N ALA A 247 8.80 -11.49 -4.28
CA ALA A 247 7.57 -10.86 -4.74
C ALA A 247 7.92 -9.75 -5.74
N GLU A 248 7.06 -9.54 -6.71
CA GLU A 248 7.16 -8.38 -7.60
C GLU A 248 6.91 -7.09 -6.80
N SER A 249 7.28 -5.94 -7.35
CA SER A 249 6.94 -4.68 -6.69
C SER A 249 5.41 -4.50 -6.66
N PHE A 250 4.88 -3.97 -5.57
CA PHE A 250 3.43 -3.72 -5.45
C PHE A 250 2.90 -2.79 -6.55
N ARG A 251 3.74 -1.91 -7.09
CA ARG A 251 3.38 -1.08 -8.26
C ARG A 251 3.10 -1.90 -9.50
N LYS A 252 3.84 -2.98 -9.72
CA LYS A 252 3.65 -3.90 -10.86
C LYS A 252 2.48 -4.84 -10.64
N MET A 253 2.24 -5.27 -9.40
CA MET A 253 1.09 -6.13 -9.07
C MET A 253 -0.25 -5.42 -9.25
N LEU A 254 -0.28 -4.09 -9.28
CA LEU A 254 -1.49 -3.28 -9.47
C LEU A 254 -1.67 -2.80 -10.93
N LEU A 255 -0.91 -3.35 -11.87
CA LEU A 255 -1.08 -3.15 -13.31
C LEU A 255 -2.16 -4.06 -13.86
#